data_c34bf5b86e51b7cee39f77352f2e5943
#
_entry.id   c34bf5b86e51b7cee39f77352f2e5943
#
_cell.length_a   1.000
_cell.length_b   1.000
_cell.length_c   1.000
_cell.angle_alpha   90.00
_cell.angle_beta   90.00
_cell.angle_gamma   90.00
#
_symmetry.space_group_name_H-M   'P 1'
#
loop_
_entity.id
_entity.type
_entity.pdbx_description
1 polymer ?
#
loop_
_entity_poly.entity_id
_entity_poly.type
_entity_poly.pdbx_seq_one_letter_code
_entity_poly.pdbx_strand_id
1 'polypeptide(L)'
;DPYALRRAGNGVVQILWGMGWRLDLMDFLSNAVAEWAALFPAFGVDTGQLHNDLCQLMRQRIVSQLEDDGFASDLVQAVAGEAVANHRLLSDPLDVKQRIQLLRDLRDNGQLDAVQAVVQRAAKLAEKGSLARDQLVAGDVVQPERFESASEKDLFAALEQLQPLAQQRSYQALTDA
;
A
#
# COMPACT_ATOMS: atom_id res chain seq x y z
N ASP A 1 -26.52 14.94 6.66
CA ASP A 1 -25.40 15.91 6.71
C ASP A 1 -24.16 15.27 6.07
N PRO A 2 -23.79 15.65 4.83
CA PRO A 2 -22.63 15.09 4.14
C PRO A 2 -21.30 15.41 4.87
N TYR A 3 -21.26 16.45 5.68
CA TYR A 3 -20.09 16.79 6.50
C TYR A 3 -19.91 15.83 7.71
N ALA A 4 -21.00 15.27 8.25
CA ALA A 4 -20.91 14.33 9.34
C ALA A 4 -20.18 13.05 8.93
N LEU A 5 -20.52 12.49 7.77
CA LEU A 5 -19.86 11.30 7.23
C LEU A 5 -18.36 11.54 6.93
N ARG A 6 -18.02 12.72 6.40
CA ARG A 6 -16.62 13.10 6.16
C ARG A 6 -15.84 13.19 7.47
N ARG A 7 -16.41 13.82 8.51
CA ARG A 7 -15.76 13.89 9.84
C ARG A 7 -15.58 12.52 10.47
N ALA A 8 -16.60 11.65 10.35
CA ALA A 8 -16.50 10.28 10.83
C ALA A 8 -15.38 9.50 10.12
N GLY A 9 -15.31 9.60 8.79
CA GLY A 9 -14.23 8.99 8.02
C GLY A 9 -12.84 9.50 8.39
N ASN A 10 -12.68 10.81 8.57
CA ASN A 10 -11.42 11.38 9.07
C ASN A 10 -11.07 10.83 10.46
N GLY A 11 -12.07 10.74 11.37
CA GLY A 11 -11.87 10.19 12.70
C GLY A 11 -11.39 8.75 12.69
N VAL A 12 -11.94 7.91 11.81
CA VAL A 12 -11.47 6.52 11.64
C VAL A 12 -10.00 6.50 11.22
N VAL A 13 -9.62 7.25 10.19
CA VAL A 13 -8.22 7.31 9.71
C VAL A 13 -7.28 7.80 10.82
N GLN A 14 -7.65 8.86 11.52
CA GLN A 14 -6.86 9.44 12.61
C GLN A 14 -6.66 8.46 13.77
N ILE A 15 -7.69 7.70 14.15
CA ILE A 15 -7.60 6.68 15.20
C ILE A 15 -6.65 5.57 14.76
N LEU A 16 -6.81 5.02 13.55
CA LEU A 16 -5.95 3.94 13.05
C LEU A 16 -4.48 4.38 13.03
N TRP A 17 -4.19 5.57 12.54
CA TRP A 17 -2.83 6.08 12.47
C TRP A 17 -2.26 6.50 13.83
N GLY A 18 -3.06 7.15 14.67
CA GLY A 18 -2.63 7.61 15.99
C GLY A 18 -2.36 6.48 16.97
N MET A 19 -3.13 5.40 16.86
CA MET A 19 -2.98 4.22 17.72
C MET A 19 -2.07 3.15 17.12
N GLY A 20 -1.64 3.31 15.86
CA GLY A 20 -0.86 2.29 15.16
C GLY A 20 -1.64 0.99 14.91
N TRP A 21 -2.96 1.07 14.75
CA TRP A 21 -3.80 -0.10 14.57
C TRP A 21 -3.85 -0.54 13.11
N ARG A 22 -3.71 -1.85 12.89
CA ARG A 22 -3.94 -2.48 11.59
C ARG A 22 -5.37 -2.99 11.53
N LEU A 23 -6.10 -2.54 10.53
CA LEU A 23 -7.49 -2.93 10.29
C LEU A 23 -7.72 -3.05 8.79
N ASP A 24 -8.29 -4.16 8.36
CA ASP A 24 -8.81 -4.27 7.00
C ASP A 24 -10.13 -3.48 6.89
N LEU A 25 -10.04 -2.27 6.33
CA LEU A 25 -11.22 -1.43 6.12
C LEU A 25 -12.13 -1.97 5.00
N MET A 26 -11.62 -2.76 4.05
CA MET A 26 -12.46 -3.36 3.02
C MET A 26 -13.46 -4.33 3.65
N ASP A 27 -12.95 -5.25 4.46
CA ASP A 27 -13.78 -6.22 5.18
C ASP A 27 -14.70 -5.53 6.20
N PHE A 28 -14.17 -4.56 6.93
CA PHE A 28 -14.96 -3.79 7.89
C PHE A 28 -16.15 -3.09 7.23
N LEU A 29 -15.92 -2.37 6.11
CA LEU A 29 -16.99 -1.69 5.38
C LEU A 29 -17.98 -2.65 4.74
N SER A 30 -17.51 -3.79 4.23
CA SER A 30 -18.37 -4.83 3.67
C SER A 30 -19.34 -5.37 4.71
N ASN A 31 -18.83 -5.71 5.90
CA ASN A 31 -19.65 -6.19 7.01
C ASN A 31 -20.63 -5.13 7.49
N ALA A 32 -20.19 -3.88 7.63
CA ALA A 32 -21.08 -2.78 8.05
C ALA A 32 -22.23 -2.54 7.06
N VAL A 33 -21.95 -2.61 5.75
CA VAL A 33 -22.98 -2.50 4.71
C VAL A 33 -23.98 -3.66 4.78
N ALA A 34 -23.48 -4.88 4.94
CA ALA A 34 -24.34 -6.07 5.05
C ALA A 34 -25.26 -6.01 6.26
N GLU A 35 -24.74 -5.64 7.43
CA GLU A 35 -25.52 -5.49 8.66
C GLU A 35 -26.56 -4.36 8.52
N TRP A 36 -26.17 -3.23 7.95
CA TRP A 36 -27.08 -2.11 7.72
C TRP A 36 -28.24 -2.50 6.79
N ALA A 37 -27.93 -3.18 5.67
CA ALA A 37 -28.94 -3.63 4.72
C ALA A 37 -29.91 -4.64 5.34
N ALA A 38 -29.43 -5.51 6.23
CA ALA A 38 -30.26 -6.47 6.96
C ALA A 38 -31.19 -5.78 7.97
N LEU A 39 -30.73 -4.72 8.63
CA LEU A 39 -31.53 -3.95 9.59
C LEU A 39 -32.57 -3.07 8.90
N PHE A 40 -32.30 -2.60 7.71
CA PHE A 40 -33.12 -1.63 6.99
C PHE A 40 -33.52 -2.09 5.58
N PRO A 41 -34.16 -3.26 5.41
CA PRO A 41 -34.47 -3.83 4.10
C PRO A 41 -35.43 -2.94 3.27
N ALA A 42 -36.24 -2.10 3.93
CA ALA A 42 -37.19 -1.22 3.27
C ALA A 42 -36.53 -0.14 2.37
N PHE A 43 -35.21 0.14 2.57
CA PHE A 43 -34.51 1.11 1.72
C PHE A 43 -34.10 0.55 0.37
N GLY A 44 -34.06 -0.78 0.17
CA GLY A 44 -33.75 -1.41 -1.10
C GLY A 44 -32.41 -1.01 -1.69
N VAL A 45 -31.37 -0.83 -0.85
CA VAL A 45 -30.07 -0.33 -1.24
C VAL A 45 -29.26 -1.39 -1.99
N ASP A 46 -28.62 -1.00 -3.08
CA ASP A 46 -27.57 -1.79 -3.71
C ASP A 46 -26.32 -1.80 -2.81
N THR A 47 -26.10 -2.94 -2.15
CA THR A 47 -24.98 -3.10 -1.20
C THR A 47 -23.62 -3.04 -1.89
N GLY A 48 -23.51 -3.49 -3.13
CA GLY A 48 -22.29 -3.42 -3.91
C GLY A 48 -21.91 -1.97 -4.22
N GLN A 49 -22.88 -1.18 -4.69
CA GLN A 49 -22.67 0.24 -4.97
C GLN A 49 -22.36 1.00 -3.67
N LEU A 50 -23.10 0.78 -2.60
CA LEU A 50 -22.85 1.44 -1.31
C LEU A 50 -21.45 1.13 -0.76
N HIS A 51 -21.01 -0.12 -0.85
CA HIS A 51 -19.65 -0.50 -0.46
C HIS A 51 -18.59 0.24 -1.29
N ASN A 52 -18.76 0.30 -2.61
CA ASN A 52 -17.84 1.04 -3.49
C ASN A 52 -17.80 2.53 -3.15
N ASP A 53 -18.94 3.16 -2.91
CA ASP A 53 -19.03 4.57 -2.54
C ASP A 53 -18.33 4.86 -1.20
N LEU A 54 -18.46 3.97 -0.22
CA LEU A 54 -17.75 4.06 1.06
C LEU A 54 -16.24 3.87 0.89
N CYS A 55 -15.80 2.95 0.04
CA CYS A 55 -14.39 2.79 -0.29
C CYS A 55 -13.81 4.07 -0.93
N GLN A 56 -14.54 4.69 -1.85
CA GLN A 56 -14.13 5.97 -2.45
C GLN A 56 -14.10 7.11 -1.43
N LEU A 57 -15.10 7.17 -0.54
CA LEU A 57 -15.08 8.12 0.56
C LEU A 57 -13.83 7.95 1.42
N MET A 58 -13.51 6.72 1.84
CA MET A 58 -12.34 6.46 2.68
C MET A 58 -11.03 6.79 1.97
N ARG A 59 -10.90 6.48 0.66
CA ARG A 59 -9.77 6.93 -0.17
C ARG A 59 -9.58 8.43 -0.08
N GLN A 60 -10.64 9.20 -0.31
CA GLN A 60 -10.59 10.66 -0.25
C GLN A 60 -10.18 11.16 1.15
N ARG A 61 -10.58 10.46 2.21
CA ARG A 61 -10.19 10.84 3.58
C ARG A 61 -8.72 10.55 3.84
N ILE A 62 -8.21 9.41 3.37
CA ILE A 62 -6.78 9.07 3.45
C ILE A 62 -5.94 10.10 2.69
N VAL A 63 -6.31 10.41 1.45
CA VAL A 63 -5.61 11.43 0.63
C VAL A 63 -5.59 12.77 1.35
N SER A 64 -6.77 13.26 1.78
CA SER A 64 -6.89 14.55 2.48
C SER A 64 -6.04 14.60 3.76
N GLN A 65 -6.04 13.52 4.57
CA GLN A 65 -5.23 13.48 5.80
C GLN A 65 -3.71 13.45 5.50
N LEU A 66 -3.28 12.79 4.43
CA LEU A 66 -1.86 12.81 4.03
C LEU A 66 -1.43 14.21 3.56
N GLU A 67 -2.30 14.92 2.82
CA GLU A 67 -2.05 16.29 2.40
C GLU A 67 -2.03 17.25 3.60
N ASP A 68 -2.96 17.11 4.55
CA ASP A 68 -3.02 17.88 5.80
C ASP A 68 -1.78 17.63 6.68
N ASP A 69 -1.22 16.42 6.66
CA ASP A 69 0.04 16.06 7.34
C ASP A 69 1.29 16.61 6.61
N GLY A 70 1.11 17.33 5.50
CA GLY A 70 2.17 18.03 4.77
C GLY A 70 2.98 17.13 3.82
N PHE A 71 2.46 15.97 3.42
CA PHE A 71 3.10 15.18 2.37
C PHE A 71 2.89 15.82 0.99
N ALA A 72 3.93 15.78 0.16
CA ALA A 72 3.88 16.31 -1.20
C ALA A 72 2.86 15.52 -2.06
N SER A 73 2.10 16.23 -2.89
CA SER A 73 0.97 15.67 -3.65
C SER A 73 1.37 14.50 -4.54
N ASP A 74 2.56 14.52 -5.14
CA ASP A 74 3.06 13.42 -5.97
C ASP A 74 3.32 12.14 -5.16
N LEU A 75 3.83 12.25 -3.93
CA LEU A 75 3.95 11.10 -3.02
C LEU A 75 2.58 10.59 -2.57
N VAL A 76 1.64 11.49 -2.29
CA VAL A 76 0.25 11.12 -1.95
C VAL A 76 -0.37 10.34 -3.11
N GLN A 77 -0.23 10.82 -4.34
CA GLN A 77 -0.74 10.13 -5.52
C GLN A 77 -0.07 8.77 -5.75
N ALA A 78 1.20 8.63 -5.43
CA ALA A 78 1.91 7.35 -5.56
C ALA A 78 1.39 6.26 -4.60
N VAL A 79 0.96 6.63 -3.39
CA VAL A 79 0.51 5.64 -2.37
C VAL A 79 -0.99 5.52 -2.23
N ALA A 80 -1.77 6.56 -2.58
CA ALA A 80 -3.20 6.65 -2.34
C ALA A 80 -4.01 7.21 -3.52
N GLY A 81 -3.37 7.56 -4.64
CA GLY A 81 -4.02 8.06 -5.84
C GLY A 81 -4.95 7.05 -6.50
N GLU A 82 -5.68 7.48 -7.53
CA GLU A 82 -6.71 6.66 -8.19
C GLU A 82 -6.17 5.42 -8.89
N ALA A 83 -4.91 5.43 -9.30
CA ALA A 83 -4.23 4.28 -9.89
C ALA A 83 -3.95 3.16 -8.87
N VAL A 84 -4.01 3.46 -7.57
CA VAL A 84 -3.82 2.47 -6.51
C VAL A 84 -5.14 1.73 -6.27
N ALA A 85 -5.13 0.41 -6.38
CA ALA A 85 -6.32 -0.41 -6.15
C ALA A 85 -6.85 -0.26 -4.71
N ASN A 86 -8.18 -0.28 -4.52
CA ASN A 86 -8.81 -0.11 -3.22
C ASN A 86 -8.31 -1.13 -2.18
N HIS A 87 -8.13 -2.40 -2.57
CA HIS A 87 -7.62 -3.40 -1.65
C HIS A 87 -6.21 -3.07 -1.15
N ARG A 88 -5.34 -2.50 -2.01
CA ARG A 88 -3.99 -2.10 -1.60
C ARG A 88 -3.98 -0.90 -0.65
N LEU A 89 -4.98 -0.04 -0.78
CA LEU A 89 -5.14 1.17 0.03
C LEU A 89 -5.83 0.87 1.36
N LEU A 90 -6.93 0.10 1.34
CA LEU A 90 -7.86 -0.02 2.46
C LEU A 90 -7.68 -1.29 3.29
N SER A 91 -7.01 -2.34 2.78
CA SER A 91 -6.74 -3.53 3.61
C SER A 91 -5.81 -3.24 4.79
N ASP A 92 -5.02 -2.17 4.72
CA ASP A 92 -4.18 -1.71 5.83
C ASP A 92 -3.83 -0.22 5.68
N PRO A 93 -4.67 0.70 6.16
CA PRO A 93 -4.41 2.14 6.07
C PRO A 93 -3.14 2.59 6.81
N LEU A 94 -2.71 1.86 7.84
CA LEU A 94 -1.46 2.15 8.54
C LEU A 94 -0.25 1.90 7.61
N ASP A 95 -0.28 0.85 6.81
CA ASP A 95 0.74 0.58 5.80
C ASP A 95 0.88 1.72 4.78
N VAL A 96 -0.24 2.37 4.42
CA VAL A 96 -0.21 3.54 3.53
C VAL A 96 0.59 4.68 4.15
N LYS A 97 0.35 4.98 5.43
CA LYS A 97 1.08 5.99 6.20
C LYS A 97 2.57 5.67 6.27
N GLN A 98 2.91 4.41 6.52
CA GLN A 98 4.30 3.96 6.60
C GLN A 98 5.02 4.03 5.25
N ARG A 99 4.33 3.66 4.15
CA ARG A 99 4.91 3.75 2.79
C ARG A 99 5.20 5.19 2.35
N ILE A 100 4.28 6.12 2.62
CA ILE A 100 4.53 7.51 2.24
C ILE A 100 5.66 8.12 3.07
N GLN A 101 5.77 7.72 4.35
CA GLN A 101 6.89 8.14 5.20
C GLN A 101 8.22 7.65 4.62
N LEU A 102 8.33 6.37 4.26
CA LEU A 102 9.50 5.82 3.59
C LEU A 102 9.87 6.60 2.32
N LEU A 103 8.88 6.88 1.46
CA LEU A 103 9.14 7.63 0.22
C LEU A 103 9.63 9.07 0.50
N ARG A 104 9.10 9.72 1.53
CA ARG A 104 9.57 11.03 1.98
C ARG A 104 11.03 10.95 2.47
N ASP A 105 11.33 9.99 3.32
CA ASP A 105 12.67 9.82 3.88
C ASP A 105 13.70 9.52 2.77
N LEU A 106 13.37 8.66 1.79
CA LEU A 106 14.19 8.40 0.62
C LEU A 106 14.39 9.65 -0.26
N ARG A 107 13.38 10.51 -0.37
CA ARG A 107 13.48 11.78 -1.09
C ARG A 107 14.41 12.75 -0.38
N ASP A 108 14.20 12.92 0.93
CA ASP A 108 14.92 13.90 1.74
C ASP A 108 16.41 13.55 1.86
N ASN A 109 16.76 12.27 1.83
CA ASN A 109 18.15 11.82 1.82
C ASN A 109 18.75 11.66 0.39
N GLY A 110 17.98 11.99 -0.66
CA GLY A 110 18.44 11.96 -2.06
C GLY A 110 18.56 10.56 -2.69
N GLN A 111 18.03 9.52 -2.06
CA GLN A 111 18.10 8.14 -2.55
C GLN A 111 16.95 7.76 -3.48
N LEU A 112 15.85 8.52 -3.50
CA LEU A 112 14.63 8.15 -4.22
C LEU A 112 14.87 7.90 -5.71
N ASP A 113 15.66 8.76 -6.38
CA ASP A 113 15.96 8.64 -7.81
C ASP A 113 16.77 7.37 -8.13
N ALA A 114 17.71 7.03 -7.26
CA ALA A 114 18.54 5.82 -7.42
C ALA A 114 17.66 4.56 -7.27
N VAL A 115 16.81 4.51 -6.25
CA VAL A 115 15.85 3.40 -6.02
C VAL A 115 14.91 3.29 -7.23
N GLN A 116 14.35 4.40 -7.70
CA GLN A 116 13.46 4.41 -8.87
C GLN A 116 14.15 3.88 -10.12
N ALA A 117 15.40 4.27 -10.37
CA ALA A 117 16.18 3.78 -11.52
C ALA A 117 16.38 2.25 -11.48
N VAL A 118 16.68 1.70 -10.29
CA VAL A 118 16.82 0.25 -10.10
C VAL A 118 15.50 -0.48 -10.37
N VAL A 119 14.39 0.01 -9.77
CA VAL A 119 13.05 -0.58 -9.95
C VAL A 119 12.64 -0.55 -11.43
N GLN A 120 12.86 0.56 -12.13
CA GLN A 120 12.54 0.66 -13.57
C GLN A 120 13.37 -0.30 -14.43
N ARG A 121 14.65 -0.47 -14.10
CA ARG A 121 15.50 -1.44 -14.82
C ARG A 121 15.03 -2.87 -14.58
N ALA A 122 14.74 -3.22 -13.33
CA ALA A 122 14.22 -4.55 -12.97
C ALA A 122 12.89 -4.84 -13.69
N ALA A 123 11.96 -3.89 -13.70
CA ALA A 123 10.68 -4.02 -14.38
C ALA A 123 10.85 -4.26 -15.89
N LYS A 124 11.72 -3.50 -16.56
CA LYS A 124 12.02 -3.68 -17.99
C LYS A 124 12.67 -5.04 -18.30
N LEU A 125 13.52 -5.53 -17.40
CA LEU A 125 14.12 -6.87 -17.56
C LEU A 125 13.08 -7.97 -17.39
N ALA A 126 12.19 -7.85 -16.39
CA ALA A 126 11.09 -8.78 -16.18
C ALA A 126 10.14 -8.83 -17.38
N GLU A 127 9.79 -7.68 -17.96
CA GLU A 127 8.97 -7.60 -19.18
C GLU A 127 9.61 -8.34 -20.37
N LYS A 128 10.92 -8.15 -20.59
CA LYS A 128 11.65 -8.83 -21.65
C LYS A 128 11.73 -10.35 -21.43
N GLY A 129 11.81 -10.78 -20.16
CA GLY A 129 11.87 -12.18 -19.78
C GLY A 129 10.51 -12.86 -19.74
N SER A 130 9.41 -12.15 -20.05
CA SER A 130 8.03 -12.65 -19.90
C SER A 130 7.74 -13.21 -18.50
N LEU A 131 8.40 -12.65 -17.47
CA LEU A 131 8.20 -13.07 -16.09
C LEU A 131 6.81 -12.62 -15.60
N ALA A 132 6.12 -13.51 -14.90
CA ALA A 132 4.86 -13.17 -14.24
C ALA A 132 5.08 -12.00 -13.24
N ARG A 133 4.12 -11.06 -13.22
CA ARG A 133 4.20 -9.91 -12.31
C ARG A 133 3.72 -10.23 -10.89
N ASP A 134 3.08 -11.36 -10.73
CA ASP A 134 2.42 -11.78 -9.50
C ASP A 134 3.33 -12.76 -8.75
N GLN A 135 3.76 -12.36 -7.60
CA GLN A 135 4.33 -13.17 -6.51
C GLN A 135 5.33 -14.27 -6.92
N LEU A 136 6.43 -13.85 -7.55
CA LEU A 136 7.59 -14.74 -7.63
C LEU A 136 8.27 -14.80 -6.26
N VAL A 137 8.24 -15.96 -5.62
CA VAL A 137 9.11 -16.24 -4.48
C VAL A 137 10.50 -16.55 -5.07
N ALA A 138 11.48 -15.71 -4.79
CA ALA A 138 12.80 -15.84 -5.38
C ALA A 138 13.42 -17.24 -5.14
N GLY A 139 13.23 -17.84 -3.95
CA GLY A 139 13.68 -19.17 -3.63
C GLY A 139 13.12 -20.29 -4.52
N ASP A 140 11.94 -20.05 -5.14
CA ASP A 140 11.30 -21.07 -5.99
C ASP A 140 11.73 -20.96 -7.47
N VAL A 141 12.24 -19.80 -7.88
CA VAL A 141 12.50 -19.48 -9.29
C VAL A 141 13.99 -19.36 -9.59
N VAL A 142 14.76 -18.85 -8.63
CA VAL A 142 16.19 -18.63 -8.78
C VAL A 142 16.96 -19.92 -8.53
N GLN A 143 17.90 -20.24 -9.42
CA GLN A 143 18.78 -21.40 -9.34
C GLN A 143 20.22 -20.90 -9.06
N PRO A 144 20.64 -20.83 -7.78
CA PRO A 144 21.94 -20.25 -7.41
C PRO A 144 23.13 -20.97 -8.03
N GLU A 145 22.96 -22.25 -8.38
CA GLU A 145 23.98 -23.08 -9.07
C GLU A 145 24.27 -22.58 -10.48
N ARG A 146 23.41 -21.75 -11.07
CA ARG A 146 23.59 -21.15 -12.40
C ARG A 146 24.26 -19.78 -12.38
N PHE A 147 24.59 -19.27 -11.18
CA PHE A 147 25.25 -17.96 -11.07
C PHE A 147 26.68 -18.02 -11.62
N GLU A 148 26.96 -17.13 -12.55
CA GLU A 148 28.28 -17.04 -13.20
C GLU A 148 29.17 -15.95 -12.55
N SER A 149 28.54 -14.93 -11.94
CA SER A 149 29.25 -13.80 -11.35
C SER A 149 29.08 -13.69 -9.83
N ALA A 150 30.04 -13.03 -9.18
CA ALA A 150 29.94 -12.69 -7.76
C ALA A 150 28.75 -11.78 -7.48
N SER A 151 28.48 -10.81 -8.38
CA SER A 151 27.39 -9.84 -8.26
C SER A 151 26.00 -10.50 -8.21
N GLU A 152 25.82 -11.63 -8.90
CA GLU A 152 24.54 -12.38 -8.83
C GLU A 152 24.34 -13.01 -7.47
N LYS A 153 25.41 -13.56 -6.88
CA LYS A 153 25.41 -14.13 -5.54
C LYS A 153 25.14 -13.06 -4.48
N ASP A 154 25.80 -11.91 -4.61
CA ASP A 154 25.64 -10.80 -3.68
C ASP A 154 24.21 -10.22 -3.75
N LEU A 155 23.65 -10.09 -4.96
CA LEU A 155 22.27 -9.63 -5.16
C LEU A 155 21.27 -10.61 -4.56
N PHE A 156 21.48 -11.91 -4.75
CA PHE A 156 20.60 -12.93 -4.19
C PHE A 156 20.65 -12.96 -2.65
N ALA A 157 21.85 -12.87 -2.08
CA ALA A 157 22.02 -12.78 -0.64
C ALA A 157 21.34 -11.52 -0.04
N ALA A 158 21.47 -10.37 -0.71
CA ALA A 158 20.77 -9.16 -0.30
C ALA A 158 19.25 -9.33 -0.38
N LEU A 159 18.73 -9.98 -1.43
CA LEU A 159 17.30 -10.27 -1.57
C LEU A 159 16.79 -11.17 -0.41
N GLU A 160 17.53 -12.23 -0.08
CA GLU A 160 17.17 -13.12 1.04
C GLU A 160 17.14 -12.38 2.39
N GLN A 161 18.03 -11.41 2.60
CA GLN A 161 18.05 -10.58 3.81
C GLN A 161 16.88 -9.59 3.86
N LEU A 162 16.52 -8.98 2.73
CA LEU A 162 15.50 -7.94 2.65
C LEU A 162 14.07 -8.50 2.59
N GLN A 163 13.89 -9.72 2.05
CA GLN A 163 12.57 -10.34 1.88
C GLN A 163 11.77 -10.45 3.18
N PRO A 164 12.32 -10.92 4.32
CA PRO A 164 11.58 -10.96 5.59
C PRO A 164 11.16 -9.57 6.07
N LEU A 165 12.01 -8.56 5.91
CA LEU A 165 11.73 -7.18 6.30
C LEU A 165 10.58 -6.59 5.46
N ALA A 166 10.58 -6.88 4.16
CA ALA A 166 9.50 -6.46 3.27
C ALA A 166 8.16 -7.16 3.60
N GLN A 167 8.20 -8.46 3.91
CA GLN A 167 7.01 -9.21 4.33
C GLN A 167 6.44 -8.70 5.65
N GLN A 168 7.30 -8.35 6.60
CA GLN A 168 6.92 -7.78 7.89
C GLN A 168 6.54 -6.29 7.79
N ARG A 169 6.70 -5.67 6.62
CA ARG A 169 6.50 -4.23 6.40
C ARG A 169 7.34 -3.36 7.35
N SER A 170 8.56 -3.81 7.63
CA SER A 170 9.52 -3.11 8.49
C SER A 170 10.27 -2.05 7.66
N TYR A 171 9.58 -1.00 7.26
CA TYR A 171 10.10 0.00 6.32
C TYR A 171 11.35 0.72 6.84
N GLN A 172 11.43 1.02 8.14
CA GLN A 172 12.63 1.61 8.71
C GLN A 172 13.85 0.68 8.57
N ALA A 173 13.68 -0.61 8.89
CA ALA A 173 14.75 -1.59 8.75
C ALA A 173 15.18 -1.80 7.28
N LEU A 174 14.26 -1.58 6.32
CA LEU A 174 14.58 -1.64 4.88
C LEU A 174 15.44 -0.46 4.40
N THR A 175 15.37 0.70 5.09
CA THR A 175 16.22 1.86 4.77
C THR A 175 17.59 1.81 5.43
N ASP A 176 17.70 1.06 6.53
CA ASP A 176 18.93 0.95 7.32
C ASP A 176 19.83 -0.23 6.87
N ALA A 177 19.30 -1.12 6.01
CA ALA A 177 19.98 -2.31 5.50
C ALA A 177 20.65 -2.07 4.15
#